data_eb1c387ff3e6cc5082528acb3da12b76
#
_entry.id   eb1c387ff3e6cc5082528acb3da12b76
#
_cell.length_a   1.000
_cell.length_b   1.000
_cell.length_c   1.000
_cell.angle_alpha   90.00
_cell.angle_beta   90.00
_cell.angle_gamma   90.00
#
_symmetry.space_group_name_H-M   'P 1'
#
loop_
_entity.id
_entity.type
_entity.pdbx_description
1 polymer ?
#
loop_
_entity_poly.entity_id
_entity_poly.type
_entity_poly.pdbx_seq_one_letter_code
_entity_poly.pdbx_strand_id
1 'polypeptide(L)'
;MTTISHNWLRRFAVRGVFWREYLDWAIINLPFHFYPVQITFWTFFFFFFAAPARRAIVANLAIILPGSSRAMNHLRAFRTLSNFAWTISEAAIYKLNREEFAYQITGAQWLDQLAAAQGAIVLTAHMGNYDLGAALFAQKCNREIRMVRAPEPDRQTAEHLSSSLEQTGEGAVKVDYNTAGALLSFDLLNAIRRGEIVSIQGDRTEGDMGQIDGELFGTRVRLPNGPFVLALAARVLIYPLFIARSGCRSYEIIVREPIAVVRSGRAREDDIAEAVAKWCAVLEELLAERWDQWFAFTPLFLSDETKH
;
A
#
# COMPACT_ATOMS: atom_id res chain seq x y z
N MET A 1 30.59 -15.19 -22.94
CA MET A 1 30.13 -16.27 -22.03
C MET A 1 30.15 -15.74 -20.61
N THR A 2 29.02 -15.40 -19.97
CA THR A 2 28.80 -15.25 -18.49
C THR A 2 27.67 -14.27 -18.14
N THR A 3 26.56 -14.29 -18.90
CA THR A 3 25.40 -13.44 -18.55
C THR A 3 24.16 -14.23 -18.12
N ILE A 4 24.23 -15.56 -18.05
CA ILE A 4 23.07 -16.43 -17.77
C ILE A 4 22.86 -16.70 -16.26
N SER A 5 23.90 -16.55 -15.42
CA SER A 5 23.83 -16.98 -14.01
C SER A 5 23.18 -15.96 -13.04
N HIS A 6 23.02 -14.69 -13.43
CA HIS A 6 22.50 -13.66 -12.52
C HIS A 6 20.96 -13.57 -12.51
N ASN A 7 20.30 -13.97 -13.60
CA ASN A 7 18.83 -13.93 -13.68
C ASN A 7 18.14 -15.04 -12.87
N TRP A 8 18.79 -16.20 -12.69
CA TRP A 8 18.23 -17.31 -11.96
C TRP A 8 18.11 -17.02 -10.45
N LEU A 9 19.11 -16.40 -9.82
CA LEU A 9 19.09 -16.02 -8.42
C LEU A 9 18.08 -14.91 -8.10
N ARG A 10 17.72 -14.06 -9.07
CA ARG A 10 16.68 -13.04 -8.90
C ARG A 10 15.28 -13.64 -8.73
N ARG A 11 15.00 -14.83 -9.26
CA ARG A 11 13.72 -15.55 -9.06
C ARG A 11 13.51 -15.95 -7.60
N PHE A 12 14.58 -16.14 -6.84
CA PHE A 12 14.54 -16.44 -5.40
C PHE A 12 14.68 -15.19 -4.51
N ALA A 13 14.78 -14.01 -5.11
CA ALA A 13 14.70 -12.78 -4.34
C ALA A 13 13.34 -12.72 -3.63
N VAL A 14 13.28 -12.10 -2.46
CA VAL A 14 12.07 -11.99 -1.62
C VAL A 14 10.85 -11.43 -2.39
N ARG A 15 11.06 -10.72 -3.50
CA ARG A 15 10.04 -10.15 -4.40
C ARG A 15 9.83 -10.95 -5.69
N GLY A 16 10.43 -12.14 -5.85
CA GLY A 16 10.35 -12.91 -7.10
C GLY A 16 9.03 -13.67 -7.28
N VAL A 17 8.69 -13.99 -8.54
CA VAL A 17 7.50 -14.78 -8.93
C VAL A 17 7.45 -16.13 -8.23
N PHE A 18 8.60 -16.76 -8.00
CA PHE A 18 8.70 -18.07 -7.35
C PHE A 18 7.91 -18.17 -6.04
N TRP A 19 7.99 -17.15 -5.16
CA TRP A 19 7.29 -17.18 -3.88
C TRP A 19 5.78 -17.06 -4.03
N ARG A 20 5.32 -16.37 -5.06
CA ARG A 20 3.90 -16.23 -5.38
C ARG A 20 3.34 -17.54 -5.96
N GLU A 21 4.05 -18.14 -6.90
CA GLU A 21 3.70 -19.45 -7.47
C GLU A 21 3.70 -20.55 -6.41
N TYR A 22 4.69 -20.55 -5.51
CA TYR A 22 4.74 -21.46 -4.36
C TYR A 22 3.54 -21.24 -3.43
N LEU A 23 3.18 -20.00 -3.14
CA LEU A 23 2.05 -19.67 -2.29
C LEU A 23 0.73 -20.15 -2.93
N ASP A 24 0.52 -19.89 -4.21
CA ASP A 24 -0.65 -20.36 -4.96
C ASP A 24 -0.72 -21.90 -4.95
N TRP A 25 0.41 -22.57 -5.20
CA TRP A 25 0.49 -24.03 -5.12
C TRP A 25 0.15 -24.56 -3.71
N ALA A 26 0.68 -23.94 -2.68
CA ALA A 26 0.44 -24.34 -1.32
C ALA A 26 -1.03 -24.17 -0.89
N ILE A 27 -1.68 -23.08 -1.33
CA ILE A 27 -3.11 -22.85 -1.07
C ILE A 27 -3.97 -23.90 -1.76
N ILE A 28 -3.63 -24.32 -2.98
CA ILE A 28 -4.38 -25.32 -3.72
C ILE A 28 -4.22 -26.72 -3.13
N ASN A 29 -3.00 -27.07 -2.68
CA ASN A 29 -2.63 -28.45 -2.37
C ASN A 29 -2.59 -28.78 -0.87
N LEU A 30 -2.48 -27.78 0.01
CA LEU A 30 -2.41 -28.01 1.45
C LEU A 30 -3.78 -27.76 2.12
N PRO A 31 -4.17 -28.61 3.09
CA PRO A 31 -5.34 -28.36 3.91
C PRO A 31 -5.20 -27.08 4.75
N PHE A 32 -6.29 -26.36 4.94
CA PHE A 32 -6.33 -25.07 5.64
C PHE A 32 -5.62 -25.07 7.02
N HIS A 33 -5.72 -26.13 7.77
CA HIS A 33 -5.08 -26.21 9.09
C HIS A 33 -3.55 -26.20 9.05
N PHE A 34 -2.92 -26.44 7.88
CA PHE A 34 -1.49 -26.29 7.70
C PHE A 34 -1.04 -24.86 7.42
N TYR A 35 -1.93 -23.96 7.02
CA TYR A 35 -1.55 -22.59 6.68
C TYR A 35 -0.89 -21.82 7.82
N PRO A 36 -1.36 -21.88 9.09
CA PRO A 36 -0.68 -21.20 10.19
C PRO A 36 0.76 -21.69 10.39
N VAL A 37 0.99 -23.00 10.27
CA VAL A 37 2.32 -23.60 10.42
C VAL A 37 3.27 -23.11 9.32
N GLN A 38 2.81 -23.17 8.07
CA GLN A 38 3.57 -22.74 6.91
C GLN A 38 3.88 -21.23 6.96
N ILE A 39 2.87 -20.40 7.24
CA ILE A 39 3.04 -18.94 7.34
C ILE A 39 4.01 -18.61 8.46
N THR A 40 3.92 -19.25 9.60
CA THR A 40 4.85 -19.07 10.72
C THR A 40 6.26 -19.48 10.33
N PHE A 41 6.44 -20.62 9.68
CA PHE A 41 7.75 -21.07 9.19
C PHE A 41 8.38 -20.05 8.24
N TRP A 42 7.64 -19.55 7.24
CA TRP A 42 8.14 -18.57 6.31
C TRP A 42 8.38 -17.20 6.98
N THR A 43 7.57 -16.83 7.97
CA THR A 43 7.82 -15.61 8.77
C THR A 43 9.16 -15.69 9.48
N PHE A 44 9.47 -16.82 10.13
CA PHE A 44 10.78 -17.05 10.75
C PHE A 44 11.90 -17.01 9.71
N PHE A 45 11.73 -17.69 8.58
CA PHE A 45 12.72 -17.67 7.51
C PHE A 45 13.04 -16.25 7.06
N PHE A 46 12.03 -15.46 6.69
CA PHE A 46 12.25 -14.08 6.26
C PHE A 46 12.74 -13.18 7.39
N PHE A 47 12.33 -13.39 8.61
CA PHE A 47 12.83 -12.63 9.76
C PHE A 47 14.34 -12.78 9.93
N PHE A 48 14.88 -13.97 9.71
CA PHE A 48 16.33 -14.21 9.83
C PHE A 48 17.09 -13.78 8.57
N PHE A 49 16.58 -14.10 7.40
CA PHE A 49 17.31 -13.92 6.14
C PHE A 49 17.07 -12.58 5.45
N ALA A 50 15.94 -11.90 5.67
CA ALA A 50 15.68 -10.56 5.13
C ALA A 50 16.17 -9.46 6.10
N ALA A 51 17.45 -9.50 6.48
CA ALA A 51 18.02 -8.56 7.44
C ALA A 51 17.86 -7.06 7.07
N PRO A 52 17.93 -6.63 5.80
CA PRO A 52 17.65 -5.23 5.45
C PRO A 52 16.22 -4.80 5.79
N ALA A 53 15.21 -5.59 5.41
CA ALA A 53 13.81 -5.30 5.72
C ALA A 53 13.55 -5.27 7.22
N ARG A 54 14.06 -6.26 7.96
CA ARG A 54 13.95 -6.28 9.43
C ARG A 54 14.55 -5.04 10.08
N ARG A 55 15.76 -4.61 9.64
CA ARG A 55 16.41 -3.39 10.17
C ARG A 55 15.59 -2.15 9.88
N ALA A 56 15.01 -2.04 8.69
CA ALA A 56 14.15 -0.93 8.32
C ALA A 56 12.90 -0.87 9.19
N ILE A 57 12.21 -2.00 9.38
CA ILE A 57 11.03 -2.07 10.26
C ILE A 57 11.41 -1.63 11.68
N VAL A 58 12.51 -2.15 12.25
CA VAL A 58 12.96 -1.79 13.60
C VAL A 58 13.27 -0.29 13.70
N ALA A 59 13.91 0.31 12.69
CA ALA A 59 14.20 1.74 12.66
C ALA A 59 12.92 2.58 12.59
N ASN A 60 12.00 2.23 11.71
CA ASN A 60 10.72 2.93 11.59
C ASN A 60 9.90 2.82 12.89
N LEU A 61 9.83 1.63 13.50
CA LEU A 61 9.12 1.41 14.76
C LEU A 61 9.73 2.17 15.95
N ALA A 62 11.03 2.43 15.95
CA ALA A 62 11.68 3.20 17.00
C ALA A 62 11.19 4.66 17.04
N ILE A 63 10.74 5.19 15.90
CA ILE A 63 10.18 6.55 15.77
C ILE A 63 8.68 6.53 16.09
N ILE A 64 7.93 5.60 15.51
CA ILE A 64 6.47 5.49 15.71
C ILE A 64 6.13 5.18 17.17
N LEU A 65 6.96 4.38 17.84
CA LEU A 65 6.73 3.90 19.20
C LEU A 65 7.91 4.30 20.10
N PRO A 66 8.04 5.58 20.42
CA PRO A 66 9.16 6.08 21.22
C PRO A 66 9.19 5.43 22.61
N GLY A 67 10.39 5.29 23.17
CA GLY A 67 10.58 4.63 24.47
C GLY A 67 10.61 3.10 24.43
N SER A 68 10.43 2.47 23.26
CA SER A 68 10.55 1.03 23.12
C SER A 68 12.00 0.56 23.16
N SER A 69 12.26 -0.57 23.82
CA SER A 69 13.56 -1.21 23.73
C SER A 69 13.82 -1.80 22.35
N ARG A 70 15.10 -1.89 21.94
CA ARG A 70 15.50 -2.51 20.68
C ARG A 70 15.00 -3.96 20.57
N ALA A 71 15.04 -4.71 21.66
CA ALA A 71 14.54 -6.09 21.70
C ALA A 71 13.02 -6.15 21.43
N MET A 72 12.25 -5.25 22.03
CA MET A 72 10.81 -5.14 21.78
C MET A 72 10.52 -4.78 20.31
N ASN A 73 11.29 -3.88 19.70
CA ASN A 73 11.12 -3.55 18.30
C ASN A 73 11.48 -4.70 17.35
N HIS A 74 12.37 -5.61 17.73
CA HIS A 74 12.58 -6.86 16.98
C HIS A 74 11.38 -7.82 17.07
N LEU A 75 10.75 -7.95 18.23
CA LEU A 75 9.50 -8.74 18.38
C LEU A 75 8.37 -8.12 17.56
N ARG A 76 8.26 -6.81 17.58
CA ARG A 76 7.27 -6.08 16.77
C ARG A 76 7.54 -6.24 15.27
N ALA A 77 8.80 -6.20 14.84
CA ALA A 77 9.18 -6.47 13.46
C ALA A 77 8.78 -7.90 13.02
N PHE A 78 8.93 -8.89 13.89
CA PHE A 78 8.43 -10.24 13.63
C PHE A 78 6.90 -10.23 13.45
N ARG A 79 6.16 -9.53 14.30
CA ARG A 79 4.70 -9.39 14.17
C ARG A 79 4.30 -8.70 12.87
N THR A 80 5.01 -7.63 12.45
CA THR A 80 4.77 -6.97 11.16
C THR A 80 4.99 -7.92 9.98
N LEU A 81 6.08 -8.70 9.99
CA LEU A 81 6.34 -9.71 8.95
C LEU A 81 5.30 -10.83 8.95
N SER A 82 4.82 -11.25 10.12
CA SER A 82 3.73 -12.23 10.24
C SER A 82 2.42 -11.70 9.66
N ASN A 83 2.04 -10.47 9.97
CA ASN A 83 0.86 -9.85 9.40
C ASN A 83 0.98 -9.67 7.88
N PHE A 84 2.15 -9.32 7.38
CA PHE A 84 2.40 -9.27 5.94
C PHE A 84 2.21 -10.63 5.28
N ALA A 85 2.79 -11.69 5.86
CA ALA A 85 2.66 -13.06 5.35
C ALA A 85 1.20 -13.54 5.33
N TRP A 86 0.43 -13.23 6.39
CA TRP A 86 -1.00 -13.51 6.42
C TRP A 86 -1.76 -12.71 5.36
N THR A 87 -1.47 -11.43 5.20
CA THR A 87 -2.13 -10.55 4.21
C THR A 87 -1.96 -11.08 2.79
N ILE A 88 -0.75 -11.42 2.38
CA ILE A 88 -0.51 -11.97 1.03
C ILE A 88 -1.14 -13.35 0.86
N SER A 89 -1.16 -14.19 1.92
CA SER A 89 -1.79 -15.51 1.87
C SER A 89 -3.31 -15.40 1.74
N GLU A 90 -3.95 -14.50 2.48
CA GLU A 90 -5.40 -14.28 2.40
C GLU A 90 -5.80 -13.66 1.06
N ALA A 91 -4.98 -12.76 0.47
CA ALA A 91 -5.21 -12.26 -0.88
C ALA A 91 -5.18 -13.39 -1.94
N ALA A 92 -4.23 -14.32 -1.81
CA ALA A 92 -4.15 -15.48 -2.69
C ALA A 92 -5.32 -16.48 -2.46
N ILE A 93 -5.75 -16.70 -1.22
CA ILE A 93 -6.95 -17.51 -0.90
C ILE A 93 -8.20 -16.92 -1.56
N TYR A 94 -8.41 -15.60 -1.43
CA TYR A 94 -9.54 -14.95 -2.06
C TYR A 94 -9.52 -15.10 -3.58
N LYS A 95 -8.35 -14.89 -4.20
CA LYS A 95 -8.15 -15.05 -5.65
C LYS A 95 -8.50 -16.46 -6.14
N LEU A 96 -8.00 -17.49 -5.44
CA LEU A 96 -8.08 -18.88 -5.90
C LEU A 96 -9.40 -19.56 -5.52
N ASN A 97 -9.90 -19.32 -4.31
CA ASN A 97 -11.04 -20.03 -3.76
C ASN A 97 -12.32 -19.19 -3.75
N ARG A 98 -12.24 -17.89 -4.02
CA ARG A 98 -13.36 -16.94 -3.93
C ARG A 98 -14.08 -17.00 -2.58
N GLU A 99 -13.33 -17.31 -1.50
CA GLU A 99 -13.90 -17.37 -0.17
C GLU A 99 -14.33 -16.00 0.30
N GLU A 100 -15.50 -15.92 0.93
CA GLU A 100 -16.01 -14.66 1.50
C GLU A 100 -15.19 -14.25 2.73
N PHE A 101 -14.92 -12.96 2.82
CA PHE A 101 -14.28 -12.33 3.96
C PHE A 101 -15.28 -11.46 4.71
N ALA A 102 -15.26 -11.54 6.02
CA ALA A 102 -16.01 -10.61 6.86
C ALA A 102 -15.29 -9.26 6.87
N TYR A 103 -16.05 -8.18 6.80
CA TYR A 103 -15.48 -6.83 6.96
C TYR A 103 -16.42 -5.93 7.74
N GLN A 104 -15.80 -5.05 8.52
CA GLN A 104 -16.45 -3.94 9.21
C GLN A 104 -16.03 -2.63 8.53
N ILE A 105 -16.86 -1.62 8.62
CA ILE A 105 -16.59 -0.31 8.01
C ILE A 105 -16.57 0.74 9.11
N THR A 106 -15.45 1.44 9.24
CA THR A 106 -15.30 2.65 10.06
C THR A 106 -15.27 3.85 9.15
N GLY A 107 -16.15 4.83 9.35
CA GLY A 107 -16.31 5.99 8.48
C GLY A 107 -17.21 5.71 7.27
N ALA A 108 -18.31 4.96 7.47
CA ALA A 108 -19.25 4.58 6.41
C ALA A 108 -19.79 5.77 5.62
N GLN A 109 -20.05 6.93 6.28
CA GLN A 109 -20.48 8.17 5.62
C GLN A 109 -19.50 8.66 4.56
N TRP A 110 -18.18 8.48 4.79
CA TRP A 110 -17.17 8.88 3.82
C TRP A 110 -17.04 7.87 2.68
N LEU A 111 -17.29 6.60 2.95
CA LEU A 111 -17.35 5.57 1.93
C LEU A 111 -18.55 5.79 1.00
N ASP A 112 -19.71 6.16 1.54
CA ASP A 112 -20.91 6.46 0.75
C ASP A 112 -20.68 7.72 -0.10
N GLN A 113 -20.02 8.74 0.46
CA GLN A 113 -19.64 9.93 -0.28
C GLN A 113 -18.66 9.61 -1.43
N LEU A 114 -17.66 8.76 -1.19
CA LEU A 114 -16.72 8.29 -2.21
C LEU A 114 -17.46 7.51 -3.31
N ALA A 115 -18.39 6.64 -2.95
CA ALA A 115 -19.16 5.85 -3.90
C ALA A 115 -20.04 6.75 -4.80
N ALA A 116 -20.57 7.86 -4.29
CA ALA A 116 -21.38 8.81 -5.01
C ALA A 116 -20.57 9.88 -5.78
N ALA A 117 -19.26 9.99 -5.56
CA ALA A 117 -18.41 11.00 -6.20
C ALA A 117 -18.31 10.77 -7.72
N GLN A 118 -18.33 11.82 -8.52
CA GLN A 118 -18.17 11.74 -9.99
C GLN A 118 -16.73 11.48 -10.45
N GLY A 119 -15.82 11.32 -9.56
CA GLY A 119 -14.41 11.03 -9.72
C GLY A 119 -13.72 11.37 -8.42
N ALA A 120 -12.72 10.59 -8.02
CA ALA A 120 -12.08 10.77 -6.74
C ALA A 120 -10.66 10.19 -6.75
N ILE A 121 -9.88 10.59 -5.74
CA ILE A 121 -8.60 9.95 -5.43
C ILE A 121 -8.77 9.23 -4.10
N VAL A 122 -8.46 7.95 -4.08
CA VAL A 122 -8.24 7.18 -2.85
C VAL A 122 -6.76 7.25 -2.53
N LEU A 123 -6.43 7.77 -1.36
CA LEU A 123 -5.07 7.78 -0.84
C LEU A 123 -4.95 6.76 0.27
N THR A 124 -4.05 5.80 0.07
CA THR A 124 -3.82 4.70 1.01
C THR A 124 -2.34 4.61 1.40
N ALA A 125 -2.00 3.65 2.23
CA ALA A 125 -0.63 3.32 2.60
C ALA A 125 -0.31 1.86 2.24
N HIS A 126 0.96 1.47 2.27
CA HIS A 126 1.36 0.07 2.19
C HIS A 126 0.97 -0.65 3.50
N MET A 127 -0.33 -0.74 3.74
CA MET A 127 -0.91 -1.25 4.96
C MET A 127 -2.01 -2.27 4.65
N GLY A 128 -2.04 -3.33 5.43
CA GLY A 128 -3.06 -4.37 5.33
C GLY A 128 -3.23 -4.91 3.91
N ASN A 129 -4.46 -5.20 3.49
CA ASN A 129 -4.74 -5.81 2.19
C ASN A 129 -5.37 -4.81 1.21
N TYR A 130 -4.61 -3.80 0.81
CA TYR A 130 -5.09 -2.74 -0.09
C TYR A 130 -5.48 -3.27 -1.50
N ASP A 131 -4.85 -4.35 -1.97
CA ASP A 131 -5.17 -4.98 -3.27
C ASP A 131 -6.58 -5.61 -3.23
N LEU A 132 -6.87 -6.38 -2.16
CA LEU A 132 -8.20 -6.95 -1.94
C LEU A 132 -9.25 -5.85 -1.75
N GLY A 133 -8.89 -4.80 -1.02
CA GLY A 133 -9.78 -3.68 -0.77
C GLY A 133 -10.22 -2.95 -2.04
N ALA A 134 -9.31 -2.73 -2.98
CA ALA A 134 -9.65 -2.14 -4.27
C ALA A 134 -10.63 -3.02 -5.06
N ALA A 135 -10.40 -4.33 -5.10
CA ALA A 135 -11.27 -5.27 -5.78
C ALA A 135 -12.68 -5.32 -5.17
N LEU A 136 -12.77 -5.43 -3.84
CA LEU A 136 -14.05 -5.43 -3.13
C LEU A 136 -14.83 -4.13 -3.31
N PHE A 137 -14.15 -2.99 -3.27
CA PHE A 137 -14.78 -1.69 -3.50
C PHE A 137 -15.28 -1.56 -4.93
N ALA A 138 -14.47 -1.96 -5.92
CA ALA A 138 -14.85 -1.92 -7.33
C ALA A 138 -16.13 -2.72 -7.60
N GLN A 139 -16.20 -3.95 -7.10
CA GLN A 139 -17.36 -4.81 -7.22
C GLN A 139 -18.60 -4.23 -6.52
N LYS A 140 -18.46 -3.81 -5.25
CA LYS A 140 -19.58 -3.30 -4.44
C LYS A 140 -20.16 -2.01 -4.99
N CYS A 141 -19.34 -1.11 -5.50
CA CYS A 141 -19.76 0.21 -5.99
C CYS A 141 -19.98 0.23 -7.50
N ASN A 142 -19.70 -0.88 -8.21
CA ASN A 142 -19.75 -0.98 -9.68
C ASN A 142 -18.99 0.17 -10.36
N ARG A 143 -17.75 0.41 -9.92
CA ARG A 143 -16.90 1.52 -10.35
C ARG A 143 -15.54 1.01 -10.81
N GLU A 144 -15.04 1.59 -11.90
CA GLU A 144 -13.65 1.35 -12.32
C GLU A 144 -12.67 2.02 -11.36
N ILE A 145 -11.66 1.26 -10.93
CA ILE A 145 -10.55 1.73 -10.08
C ILE A 145 -9.25 1.59 -10.85
N ARG A 146 -8.49 2.66 -10.90
CA ARG A 146 -7.12 2.67 -11.43
C ARG A 146 -6.13 2.71 -10.27
N MET A 147 -5.39 1.64 -10.09
CA MET A 147 -4.35 1.53 -9.07
C MET A 147 -3.00 1.97 -9.66
N VAL A 148 -2.43 3.03 -9.11
CA VAL A 148 -1.08 3.47 -9.49
C VAL A 148 -0.05 2.72 -8.64
N ARG A 149 0.88 2.05 -9.30
CA ARG A 149 1.93 1.24 -8.66
C ARG A 149 3.31 1.62 -9.16
N ALA A 150 4.32 1.38 -8.32
CA ALA A 150 5.70 1.39 -8.78
C ALA A 150 5.95 0.23 -9.75
N PRO A 151 6.90 0.39 -10.70
CA PRO A 151 7.28 -0.68 -11.60
C PRO A 151 7.81 -1.89 -10.82
N GLU A 152 7.35 -3.08 -11.19
CA GLU A 152 7.89 -4.31 -10.63
C GLU A 152 9.32 -4.58 -11.15
N PRO A 153 10.15 -5.30 -10.39
CA PRO A 153 11.55 -5.55 -10.75
C PRO A 153 11.72 -6.31 -12.05
N ASP A 154 10.73 -7.08 -12.44
CA ASP A 154 10.72 -7.85 -13.68
C ASP A 154 9.32 -7.92 -14.30
N ARG A 155 9.30 -8.12 -15.62
CA ARG A 155 8.07 -8.14 -16.41
C ARG A 155 7.13 -9.29 -16.03
N GLN A 156 7.64 -10.45 -15.67
CA GLN A 156 6.82 -11.62 -15.30
C GLN A 156 6.05 -11.36 -14.01
N THR A 157 6.71 -10.75 -13.02
CA THR A 157 6.07 -10.33 -11.76
C THR A 157 4.99 -9.28 -12.02
N ALA A 158 5.26 -8.30 -12.89
CA ALA A 158 4.30 -7.27 -13.27
C ALA A 158 3.05 -7.87 -13.94
N GLU A 159 3.23 -8.74 -14.94
CA GLU A 159 2.15 -9.40 -15.66
C GLU A 159 1.32 -10.31 -14.73
N HIS A 160 1.97 -11.09 -13.87
CA HIS A 160 1.28 -11.95 -12.90
C HIS A 160 0.44 -11.14 -11.90
N LEU A 161 0.97 -10.03 -11.40
CA LEU A 161 0.27 -9.17 -10.45
C LEU A 161 -0.92 -8.46 -11.11
N SER A 162 -0.72 -7.86 -12.29
CA SER A 162 -1.79 -7.17 -13.03
C SER A 162 -2.93 -8.14 -13.36
N SER A 163 -2.62 -9.30 -13.93
CA SER A 163 -3.64 -10.31 -14.24
C SER A 163 -4.35 -10.83 -12.99
N SER A 164 -3.63 -10.96 -11.88
CA SER A 164 -4.22 -11.34 -10.60
C SER A 164 -5.23 -10.31 -10.08
N LEU A 165 -4.88 -9.02 -10.13
CA LEU A 165 -5.76 -7.94 -9.69
C LEU A 165 -6.96 -7.74 -10.61
N GLU A 166 -6.77 -7.83 -11.92
CA GLU A 166 -7.85 -7.78 -12.92
C GLU A 166 -8.84 -8.92 -12.71
N GLN A 167 -8.36 -10.15 -12.51
CA GLN A 167 -9.20 -11.31 -12.21
C GLN A 167 -9.95 -11.15 -10.87
N THR A 168 -9.28 -10.66 -9.83
CA THR A 168 -9.88 -10.46 -8.52
C THR A 168 -10.95 -9.37 -8.55
N GLY A 169 -10.72 -8.30 -9.29
CA GLY A 169 -11.64 -7.17 -9.48
C GLY A 169 -12.63 -7.34 -10.64
N GLU A 170 -12.70 -8.53 -11.25
CA GLU A 170 -13.61 -8.82 -12.39
C GLU A 170 -13.48 -7.80 -13.53
N GLY A 171 -12.26 -7.31 -13.79
CA GLY A 171 -11.95 -6.32 -14.82
C GLY A 171 -12.24 -4.87 -14.44
N ALA A 172 -12.84 -4.62 -13.27
CA ALA A 172 -13.08 -3.25 -12.79
C ALA A 172 -11.86 -2.60 -12.12
N VAL A 173 -10.80 -3.36 -11.86
CA VAL A 173 -9.52 -2.87 -11.35
C VAL A 173 -8.49 -2.86 -12.46
N LYS A 174 -7.92 -1.70 -12.77
CA LYS A 174 -6.83 -1.51 -13.74
C LYS A 174 -5.55 -1.09 -13.02
N VAL A 175 -4.41 -1.59 -13.46
CA VAL A 175 -3.10 -1.24 -12.89
C VAL A 175 -2.33 -0.34 -13.84
N ASP A 176 -1.94 0.82 -13.36
CA ASP A 176 -1.07 1.76 -14.05
C ASP A 176 0.30 1.78 -13.37
N TYR A 177 1.36 1.54 -14.12
CA TYR A 177 2.71 1.62 -13.58
C TYR A 177 3.27 3.04 -13.73
N ASN A 178 3.86 3.56 -12.66
CA ASN A 178 4.48 4.88 -12.64
C ASN A 178 5.83 4.90 -13.37
N THR A 179 5.78 4.62 -14.68
CA THR A 179 6.95 4.64 -15.59
C THR A 179 6.88 5.76 -16.60
N ALA A 180 5.70 6.34 -16.81
CA ALA A 180 5.39 7.21 -17.96
C ALA A 180 5.43 8.72 -17.63
N GLY A 181 5.80 9.11 -16.41
CA GLY A 181 5.96 10.53 -16.04
C GLY A 181 4.71 11.37 -16.31
N ALA A 182 4.87 12.46 -17.11
CA ALA A 182 3.79 13.41 -17.41
C ALA A 182 2.59 12.79 -18.15
N LEU A 183 2.80 11.77 -18.98
CA LEU A 183 1.72 11.08 -19.70
C LEU A 183 0.79 10.36 -18.74
N LEU A 184 1.32 9.66 -17.75
CA LEU A 184 0.50 9.00 -16.73
C LEU A 184 -0.37 10.01 -15.98
N SER A 185 0.19 11.14 -15.57
CA SER A 185 -0.57 12.17 -14.85
C SER A 185 -1.75 12.71 -15.68
N PHE A 186 -1.55 12.86 -17.00
CA PHE A 186 -2.61 13.28 -17.92
C PHE A 186 -3.69 12.19 -18.08
N ASP A 187 -3.29 10.93 -18.21
CA ASP A 187 -4.22 9.81 -18.31
C ASP A 187 -5.05 9.63 -17.04
N LEU A 188 -4.44 9.76 -15.86
CA LEU A 188 -5.14 9.72 -14.59
C LEU A 188 -6.11 10.90 -14.41
N LEU A 189 -5.73 12.11 -14.84
CA LEU A 189 -6.61 13.26 -14.83
C LEU A 189 -7.86 13.03 -15.71
N ASN A 190 -7.67 12.46 -16.89
CA ASN A 190 -8.78 12.13 -17.79
C ASN A 190 -9.65 11.00 -17.23
N ALA A 191 -9.06 10.01 -16.56
CA ALA A 191 -9.78 8.93 -15.88
C ALA A 191 -10.71 9.50 -14.79
N ILE A 192 -10.19 10.37 -13.92
CA ILE A 192 -10.99 11.04 -12.89
C ILE A 192 -12.16 11.84 -13.53
N ARG A 193 -11.91 12.54 -14.63
CA ARG A 193 -12.95 13.31 -15.35
C ARG A 193 -14.02 12.44 -15.97
N ARG A 194 -13.70 11.19 -16.33
CA ARG A 194 -14.71 10.20 -16.77
C ARG A 194 -15.48 9.55 -15.63
N GLY A 195 -15.13 9.87 -14.39
CA GLY A 195 -15.79 9.33 -13.21
C GLY A 195 -15.11 8.11 -12.61
N GLU A 196 -13.88 7.77 -13.04
CA GLU A 196 -13.10 6.68 -12.45
C GLU A 196 -12.50 7.10 -11.10
N ILE A 197 -12.16 6.13 -10.28
CA ILE A 197 -11.46 6.33 -9.00
C ILE A 197 -10.00 5.97 -9.19
N VAL A 198 -9.11 6.89 -8.81
CA VAL A 198 -7.67 6.66 -8.85
C VAL A 198 -7.17 6.35 -7.45
N SER A 199 -6.60 5.16 -7.24
CA SER A 199 -6.03 4.71 -5.97
C SER A 199 -4.51 4.81 -6.00
N ILE A 200 -3.93 5.52 -5.03
CA ILE A 200 -2.50 5.79 -4.93
C ILE A 200 -2.02 5.51 -3.51
N GLN A 201 -0.84 4.93 -3.36
CA GLN A 201 -0.16 4.81 -2.08
C GLN A 201 0.63 6.09 -1.81
N GLY A 202 0.38 6.71 -0.66
CA GLY A 202 0.89 8.04 -0.31
C GLY A 202 1.84 8.06 0.89
N ASP A 203 2.28 6.91 1.39
CA ASP A 203 3.11 6.80 2.60
C ASP A 203 4.62 6.84 2.33
N ARG A 204 5.06 6.67 1.10
CA ARG A 204 6.47 6.75 0.69
C ARG A 204 6.63 7.00 -0.80
N THR A 205 7.80 7.48 -1.17
CA THR A 205 8.20 7.66 -2.58
C THR A 205 9.00 6.45 -3.07
N GLU A 206 8.75 6.05 -4.31
CA GLU A 206 9.56 5.06 -5.01
C GLU A 206 10.01 5.64 -6.37
N GLY A 207 11.29 5.48 -6.68
CA GLY A 207 11.86 5.99 -7.94
C GLY A 207 11.96 7.52 -8.01
N ASP A 208 11.87 8.04 -9.24
CA ASP A 208 12.02 9.48 -9.56
C ASP A 208 10.66 10.20 -9.60
N MET A 209 9.85 10.00 -8.57
CA MET A 209 8.56 10.66 -8.44
C MET A 209 8.73 12.05 -7.81
N GLY A 210 7.87 13.00 -8.20
CA GLY A 210 7.78 14.28 -7.51
C GLY A 210 7.54 14.07 -6.01
N GLN A 211 8.36 14.72 -5.20
CA GLN A 211 8.40 14.55 -3.74
C GLN A 211 8.00 15.83 -3.04
N ILE A 212 7.45 15.69 -1.85
CA ILE A 212 7.19 16.79 -0.93
C ILE A 212 7.58 16.36 0.49
N ASP A 213 8.17 17.29 1.22
CA ASP A 213 8.49 17.06 2.63
C ASP A 213 7.21 17.09 3.47
N GLY A 214 7.08 16.13 4.36
CA GLY A 214 6.07 16.03 5.40
C GLY A 214 6.72 15.74 6.75
N GLU A 215 5.89 15.68 7.78
CA GLU A 215 6.32 15.33 9.13
C GLU A 215 5.42 14.21 9.66
N LEU A 216 6.03 13.15 10.18
CA LEU A 216 5.37 12.05 10.88
C LEU A 216 6.08 11.80 12.20
N PHE A 217 5.31 11.79 13.28
CA PHE A 217 5.84 11.59 14.65
C PHE A 217 6.99 12.54 15.00
N GLY A 218 6.89 13.83 14.60
CA GLY A 218 7.91 14.83 14.80
C GLY A 218 9.19 14.66 13.98
N THR A 219 9.18 13.76 12.98
CA THR A 219 10.34 13.47 12.14
C THR A 219 10.01 13.70 10.66
N ARG A 220 10.95 14.30 9.92
CA ARG A 220 10.78 14.60 8.49
C ARG A 220 10.70 13.30 7.68
N VAL A 221 9.77 13.30 6.72
CA VAL A 221 9.60 12.23 5.73
C VAL A 221 9.44 12.81 4.34
N ARG A 222 9.74 12.03 3.31
CA ARG A 222 9.43 12.38 1.91
C ARG A 222 8.25 11.58 1.42
N LEU A 223 7.24 12.30 0.97
CA LEU A 223 5.98 11.75 0.48
C LEU A 223 5.80 12.07 -1.01
N PRO A 224 5.02 11.27 -1.76
CA PRO A 224 4.71 11.59 -3.15
C PRO A 224 3.80 12.81 -3.20
N ASN A 225 4.13 13.81 -4.03
CA ASN A 225 3.29 14.98 -4.24
C ASN A 225 2.18 14.74 -5.29
N GLY A 226 2.34 13.68 -6.11
CA GLY A 226 1.45 13.38 -7.23
C GLY A 226 -0.04 13.35 -6.88
N PRO A 227 -0.49 12.68 -5.82
CA PRO A 227 -1.89 12.63 -5.42
C PRO A 227 -2.50 14.01 -5.17
N PHE A 228 -1.76 14.89 -4.51
CA PHE A 228 -2.22 16.25 -4.17
C PHE A 228 -2.25 17.17 -5.39
N VAL A 229 -1.23 17.08 -6.24
CA VAL A 229 -1.17 17.79 -7.52
C VAL A 229 -2.33 17.37 -8.43
N LEU A 230 -2.60 16.06 -8.49
CA LEU A 230 -3.70 15.51 -9.29
C LEU A 230 -5.07 15.95 -8.75
N ALA A 231 -5.26 15.89 -7.42
CA ALA A 231 -6.49 16.37 -6.77
C ALA A 231 -6.78 17.84 -7.07
N LEU A 232 -5.75 18.69 -6.96
CA LEU A 232 -5.84 20.10 -7.27
C LEU A 232 -6.21 20.34 -8.75
N ALA A 233 -5.58 19.60 -9.67
CA ALA A 233 -5.83 19.75 -11.12
C ALA A 233 -7.20 19.22 -11.54
N ALA A 234 -7.65 18.12 -10.94
CA ALA A 234 -8.95 17.53 -11.19
C ALA A 234 -10.09 18.20 -10.43
N ARG A 235 -9.79 18.97 -9.38
CA ARG A 235 -10.75 19.59 -8.44
C ARG A 235 -11.63 18.54 -7.74
N VAL A 236 -11.01 17.44 -7.30
CA VAL A 236 -11.67 16.35 -6.57
C VAL A 236 -11.11 16.20 -5.17
N LEU A 237 -11.87 15.52 -4.32
CA LEU A 237 -11.43 15.17 -2.97
C LEU A 237 -10.49 13.99 -2.98
N ILE A 238 -9.59 13.97 -2.00
CA ILE A 238 -8.75 12.81 -1.65
C ILE A 238 -9.43 12.10 -0.47
N TYR A 239 -9.73 10.83 -0.63
CA TYR A 239 -10.31 9.99 0.42
C TYR A 239 -9.23 9.11 1.03
N PRO A 240 -8.80 9.36 2.29
CA PRO A 240 -7.95 8.42 3.00
C PRO A 240 -8.72 7.11 3.26
N LEU A 241 -8.24 5.99 2.69
CA LEU A 241 -8.90 4.70 2.83
C LEU A 241 -7.87 3.60 3.06
N PHE A 242 -8.10 2.78 4.08
CA PHE A 242 -7.20 1.72 4.48
C PHE A 242 -7.98 0.42 4.72
N ILE A 243 -7.29 -0.70 4.54
CA ILE A 243 -7.85 -2.02 4.76
C ILE A 243 -6.96 -2.75 5.75
N ALA A 244 -7.36 -2.79 7.01
CA ALA A 244 -6.62 -3.44 8.08
C ALA A 244 -7.20 -4.84 8.37
N ARG A 245 -6.34 -5.82 8.59
CA ARG A 245 -6.74 -7.15 9.02
C ARG A 245 -7.15 -7.10 10.49
N SER A 246 -8.36 -7.52 10.81
CA SER A 246 -8.90 -7.57 12.18
C SER A 246 -8.90 -8.99 12.77
N GLY A 247 -8.75 -10.02 11.93
CA GLY A 247 -8.72 -11.40 12.35
C GLY A 247 -8.47 -12.36 11.19
N CYS A 248 -8.72 -13.65 11.42
CA CYS A 248 -8.69 -14.64 10.34
C CYS A 248 -9.83 -14.33 9.36
N ARG A 249 -9.50 -14.07 8.09
CA ARG A 249 -10.47 -13.72 7.04
C ARG A 249 -11.43 -12.57 7.44
N SER A 250 -10.96 -11.67 8.27
CA SER A 250 -11.74 -10.53 8.76
C SER A 250 -10.93 -9.25 8.61
N TYR A 251 -11.56 -8.24 8.05
CA TYR A 251 -10.94 -6.96 7.72
C TYR A 251 -11.77 -5.79 8.22
N GLU A 252 -11.10 -4.70 8.51
CA GLU A 252 -11.70 -3.39 8.78
C GLU A 252 -11.36 -2.45 7.63
N ILE A 253 -12.39 -1.92 6.99
CA ILE A 253 -12.28 -0.85 6.01
C ILE A 253 -12.37 0.47 6.76
N ILE A 254 -11.28 1.22 6.80
CA ILE A 254 -11.17 2.47 7.55
C ILE A 254 -11.16 3.62 6.54
N VAL A 255 -12.19 4.46 6.57
CA VAL A 255 -12.25 5.66 5.75
C VAL A 255 -12.24 6.88 6.66
N ARG A 256 -11.37 7.82 6.38
CA ARG A 256 -11.27 9.08 7.13
C ARG A 256 -11.89 10.22 6.36
N GLU A 257 -12.06 11.35 7.03
CA GLU A 257 -12.58 12.58 6.43
C GLU A 257 -11.81 12.94 5.16
N PRO A 258 -12.49 13.27 4.06
CA PRO A 258 -11.84 13.61 2.80
C PRO A 258 -11.02 14.88 2.90
N ILE A 259 -9.87 14.89 2.24
CA ILE A 259 -8.95 16.02 2.17
C ILE A 259 -9.21 16.79 0.88
N ALA A 260 -9.57 18.07 1.00
CA ALA A 260 -9.66 18.99 -0.12
C ALA A 260 -8.32 19.72 -0.32
N VAL A 261 -7.85 19.79 -1.58
CA VAL A 261 -6.72 20.64 -1.96
C VAL A 261 -7.29 21.91 -2.60
N VAL A 262 -7.37 22.98 -1.82
CA VAL A 262 -8.08 24.22 -2.23
C VAL A 262 -7.07 25.32 -2.54
N ARG A 263 -7.27 26.02 -3.66
CA ARG A 263 -6.49 27.23 -3.99
C ARG A 263 -6.90 28.39 -3.07
N SER A 264 -5.99 28.79 -2.20
CA SER A 264 -6.20 29.87 -1.22
C SER A 264 -5.74 31.23 -1.70
N GLY A 265 -5.14 31.32 -2.91
CA GLY A 265 -4.50 32.56 -3.40
C GLY A 265 -3.04 32.70 -2.98
N ARG A 266 -2.52 31.81 -2.12
CA ARG A 266 -1.09 31.66 -1.79
C ARG A 266 -0.34 30.93 -2.90
N ALA A 267 0.95 30.67 -2.69
CA ALA A 267 1.71 29.81 -3.57
C ALA A 267 1.06 28.41 -3.65
N ARG A 268 1.17 27.75 -4.81
CA ARG A 268 0.58 26.42 -5.03
C ARG A 268 1.18 25.39 -4.07
N GLU A 269 2.45 25.53 -3.79
CA GLU A 269 3.23 24.68 -2.91
C GLU A 269 2.68 24.73 -1.47
N ASP A 270 2.25 25.90 -1.00
CA ASP A 270 1.66 26.07 0.34
C ASP A 270 0.29 25.37 0.44
N ASP A 271 -0.55 25.49 -0.61
CA ASP A 271 -1.85 24.81 -0.65
C ASP A 271 -1.69 23.28 -0.63
N ILE A 272 -0.67 22.76 -1.33
CA ILE A 272 -0.34 21.33 -1.33
C ILE A 272 0.22 20.90 0.04
N ALA A 273 1.12 21.69 0.62
CA ALA A 273 1.72 21.40 1.92
C ALA A 273 0.67 21.29 3.03
N GLU A 274 -0.37 22.13 3.00
CA GLU A 274 -1.49 22.03 3.95
C GLU A 274 -2.26 20.71 3.81
N ALA A 275 -2.50 20.26 2.59
CA ALA A 275 -3.16 18.98 2.37
C ALA A 275 -2.27 17.78 2.77
N VAL A 276 -0.97 17.90 2.54
CA VAL A 276 0.03 16.90 3.00
C VAL A 276 0.05 16.82 4.53
N ALA A 277 0.00 17.96 5.23
CA ALA A 277 -0.05 17.96 6.70
C ALA A 277 -1.30 17.23 7.23
N LYS A 278 -2.48 17.43 6.58
CA LYS A 278 -3.70 16.66 6.92
C LYS A 278 -3.53 15.17 6.67
N TRP A 279 -2.89 14.80 5.58
CA TRP A 279 -2.57 13.39 5.29
C TRP A 279 -1.62 12.78 6.33
N CYS A 280 -0.58 13.52 6.73
CA CYS A 280 0.35 13.08 7.78
C CYS A 280 -0.39 12.82 9.10
N ALA A 281 -1.29 13.72 9.51
CA ALA A 281 -2.09 13.54 10.72
C ALA A 281 -2.95 12.26 10.67
N VAL A 282 -3.57 11.97 9.52
CA VAL A 282 -4.32 10.72 9.32
C VAL A 282 -3.41 9.50 9.41
N LEU A 283 -2.22 9.56 8.79
CA LEU A 283 -1.24 8.47 8.88
C LEU A 283 -0.75 8.23 10.30
N GLU A 284 -0.44 9.29 11.06
CA GLU A 284 0.00 9.18 12.44
C GLU A 284 -1.03 8.49 13.32
N GLU A 285 -2.30 8.92 13.25
CA GLU A 285 -3.40 8.32 13.98
C GLU A 285 -3.49 6.81 13.69
N LEU A 286 -3.46 6.45 12.40
CA LEU A 286 -3.59 5.07 11.98
C LEU A 286 -2.37 4.22 12.36
N LEU A 287 -1.17 4.74 12.17
CA LEU A 287 0.08 4.03 12.48
C LEU A 287 0.29 3.86 13.99
N ALA A 288 -0.20 4.78 14.82
CA ALA A 288 -0.18 4.61 16.27
C ALA A 288 -0.95 3.37 16.73
N GLU A 289 -2.07 3.05 16.06
CA GLU A 289 -2.93 1.92 16.39
C GLU A 289 -2.57 0.64 15.65
N ARG A 290 -2.18 0.75 14.37
CA ARG A 290 -2.02 -0.36 13.42
C ARG A 290 -0.59 -0.48 12.86
N TRP A 291 0.42 -0.06 13.63
CA TRP A 291 1.83 -0.10 13.25
C TRP A 291 2.30 -1.47 12.73
N ASP A 292 1.72 -2.54 13.24
CA ASP A 292 2.05 -3.93 12.92
C ASP A 292 1.53 -4.40 11.54
N GLN A 293 0.75 -3.55 10.87
CA GLN A 293 0.25 -3.79 9.51
C GLN A 293 0.79 -2.78 8.49
N TRP A 294 1.70 -1.91 8.89
CA TRP A 294 2.41 -1.02 7.97
C TRP A 294 3.66 -1.71 7.42
N PHE A 295 3.63 -2.03 6.14
CA PHE A 295 4.66 -2.85 5.48
C PHE A 295 5.76 -1.97 4.88
N ALA A 296 6.36 -1.14 5.71
CA ALA A 296 7.48 -0.26 5.38
C ALA A 296 8.82 -1.01 5.54
N PHE A 297 9.26 -1.68 4.47
CA PHE A 297 10.48 -2.48 4.45
C PHE A 297 11.74 -1.69 4.06
N THR A 298 11.63 -0.37 3.98
CA THR A 298 12.74 0.58 3.79
C THR A 298 12.70 1.64 4.89
N PRO A 299 13.85 2.23 5.29
CA PRO A 299 13.85 3.39 6.18
C PRO A 299 13.12 4.56 5.52
N LEU A 300 12.15 5.15 6.20
CA LEU A 300 11.33 6.25 5.66
C LEU A 300 11.63 7.60 6.31
N PHE A 301 12.03 7.59 7.56
CA PHE A 301 12.35 8.79 8.31
C PHE A 301 13.73 9.32 7.95
N LEU A 302 13.80 10.61 7.65
CA LEU A 302 15.07 11.26 7.31
C LEU A 302 15.87 11.51 8.60
N SER A 303 17.13 11.07 8.62
CA SER A 303 18.04 11.46 9.69
C SER A 303 18.41 12.94 9.55
N ASP A 304 18.58 13.64 10.68
CA ASP A 304 18.98 15.07 10.71
C ASP A 304 20.39 15.35 10.15
N GLU A 305 21.08 14.34 9.61
CA GLU A 305 22.47 14.45 9.12
C GLU A 305 22.63 15.21 7.78
N THR A 306 21.59 15.83 7.25
CA THR A 306 21.69 16.67 6.03
C THR A 306 21.81 18.18 6.33
N LYS A 307 22.35 18.55 7.50
CA LYS A 307 22.83 19.91 7.76
C LYS A 307 24.36 19.93 7.64
N HIS A 308 24.87 19.87 6.40
CA HIS A 308 26.22 20.35 6.07
C HIS A 308 26.22 20.93 4.67
#